data_9691b766b97f478c261158f98f2b8342
#
_entry.id   9691b766b97f478c261158f98f2b8342
#
_cell.length_a   1.000
_cell.length_b   1.000
_cell.length_c   1.000
_cell.angle_alpha   90.00
_cell.angle_beta   90.00
_cell.angle_gamma   90.00
#
_symmetry.space_group_name_H-M   'P 1'
#
loop_
_entity.id
_entity.type
_entity.pdbx_description
1 polymer ?
#
loop_
_entity_poly.entity_id
_entity_poly.type
_entity_poly.pdbx_seq_one_letter_code
_entity_poly.pdbx_strand_id
1 'polypeptide(L)'
;MKIVVCLDEENGMLFNGRRQSQDRALRADLLESVGDAPLWMNGYSARQFADASDRLQVDDAFLQNAGSGVWCFVEEALPPEIWPAVESVTVYRWHRRYPAEVTFAFPDNAWSLQESRDFPGYSHERITKEVYAR
;
A
#
# COMPACT_ATOMS: atom_id res chain seq x y z
N MET A 1 -1.02 -11.18 7.18
CA MET A 1 -1.29 -10.37 5.98
C MET A 1 -0.05 -9.57 5.58
N LYS A 2 0.04 -9.24 4.32
CA LYS A 2 1.13 -8.44 3.75
C LYS A 2 0.53 -7.11 3.31
N ILE A 3 0.94 -6.03 3.96
CA ILE A 3 0.37 -4.69 3.75
C ILE A 3 1.14 -3.95 2.66
N VAL A 4 0.42 -3.24 1.80
CA VAL A 4 0.99 -2.35 0.79
C VAL A 4 0.40 -0.96 0.97
N VAL A 5 1.26 0.04 1.07
CA VAL A 5 0.87 1.46 1.21
C VAL A 5 1.64 2.33 0.22
N CYS A 6 1.05 3.45 -0.17
CA CYS A 6 1.71 4.49 -0.96
C CYS A 6 1.88 5.73 -0.08
N LEU A 7 3.10 6.22 0.05
CA LEU A 7 3.43 7.30 0.97
C LEU A 7 4.22 8.39 0.27
N ASP A 8 4.00 9.65 0.68
CA ASP A 8 4.88 10.75 0.30
C ASP A 8 6.15 10.76 1.15
N GLU A 9 6.98 11.80 1.03
CA GLU A 9 8.24 11.89 1.77
C GLU A 9 8.07 12.03 3.27
N GLU A 10 6.89 12.44 3.74
CA GLU A 10 6.59 12.60 5.16
C GLU A 10 5.61 11.53 5.68
N ASN A 11 5.55 10.38 4.99
CA ASN A 11 4.66 9.27 5.30
C ASN A 11 3.17 9.64 5.20
N GLY A 12 2.83 10.66 4.41
CA GLY A 12 1.45 11.03 4.15
C GLY A 12 0.75 10.04 3.23
N MET A 13 -0.54 9.79 3.46
CA MET A 13 -1.32 8.88 2.62
C MET A 13 -2.64 9.47 2.15
N LEU A 14 -3.34 10.26 2.94
CA LEU A 14 -4.64 10.83 2.58
C LEU A 14 -4.72 12.31 2.89
N PHE A 15 -5.48 13.03 2.07
CA PHE A 15 -5.91 14.41 2.30
C PHE A 15 -7.36 14.57 1.86
N ASN A 16 -8.21 15.15 2.71
CA ASN A 16 -9.65 15.28 2.48
C ASN A 16 -10.34 13.95 2.14
N GLY A 17 -9.92 12.86 2.79
CA GLY A 17 -10.46 11.54 2.55
C GLY A 17 -10.11 10.94 1.18
N ARG A 18 -9.12 11.52 0.49
CA ARG A 18 -8.70 11.08 -0.84
C ARG A 18 -7.22 10.74 -0.86
N ARG A 19 -6.84 9.80 -1.75
CA ARG A 19 -5.42 9.49 -1.97
C ARG A 19 -4.70 10.70 -2.53
N GLN A 20 -3.43 10.83 -2.17
CA GLN A 20 -2.58 11.94 -2.61
C GLN A 20 -2.25 11.83 -4.10
N SER A 21 -2.07 10.63 -4.61
CA SER A 21 -1.69 10.40 -5.99
C SER A 21 -1.95 8.96 -6.40
N GLN A 22 -1.78 8.68 -7.68
CA GLN A 22 -1.81 7.32 -8.23
C GLN A 22 -0.87 7.26 -9.43
N ASP A 23 -0.43 6.06 -9.79
CA ASP A 23 0.51 5.88 -10.88
C ASP A 23 0.32 4.52 -11.52
N ARG A 24 0.24 4.51 -12.86
CA ARG A 24 0.04 3.29 -13.64
C ARG A 24 1.21 2.31 -13.49
N ALA A 25 2.43 2.81 -13.49
CA ALA A 25 3.62 1.97 -13.35
C ALA A 25 3.68 1.33 -11.96
N LEU A 26 3.28 2.07 -10.93
CA LEU A 26 3.19 1.55 -9.56
C LEU A 26 2.15 0.41 -9.49
N ARG A 27 0.96 0.62 -10.06
CA ARG A 27 -0.07 -0.42 -10.04
C ARG A 27 0.41 -1.68 -10.76
N ALA A 28 1.10 -1.53 -11.89
CA ALA A 28 1.65 -2.67 -12.62
C ALA A 28 2.71 -3.42 -11.80
N ASP A 29 3.60 -2.70 -11.13
CA ASP A 29 4.62 -3.31 -10.27
C ASP A 29 3.99 -4.07 -9.11
N LEU A 30 2.97 -3.48 -8.49
CA LEU A 30 2.25 -4.11 -7.39
C LEU A 30 1.57 -5.41 -7.83
N LEU A 31 0.85 -5.39 -8.95
CA LEU A 31 0.16 -6.57 -9.46
C LEU A 31 1.15 -7.68 -9.84
N GLU A 32 2.30 -7.32 -10.39
CA GLU A 32 3.37 -8.27 -10.68
C GLU A 32 3.92 -8.90 -9.39
N SER A 33 4.11 -8.09 -8.35
CA SER A 33 4.61 -8.56 -7.05
C SER A 33 3.65 -9.54 -6.37
N VAL A 34 2.35 -9.30 -6.51
CA VAL A 34 1.31 -10.16 -5.93
C VAL A 34 1.19 -11.49 -6.68
N GLY A 35 1.47 -11.50 -7.98
CA GLY A 35 1.35 -12.69 -8.82
C GLY A 35 -0.10 -13.10 -9.04
N ASP A 36 -0.39 -14.40 -8.95
CA ASP A 36 -1.72 -14.94 -9.21
C ASP A 36 -2.69 -14.81 -8.02
N ALA A 37 -2.18 -14.43 -6.84
CA ALA A 37 -3.02 -14.27 -5.66
C ALA A 37 -3.93 -13.04 -5.79
N PRO A 38 -5.11 -13.03 -5.18
CA PRO A 38 -5.94 -11.84 -5.17
C PRO A 38 -5.34 -10.74 -4.30
N LEU A 39 -5.53 -9.50 -4.73
CA LEU A 39 -5.15 -8.31 -3.96
C LEU A 39 -6.40 -7.78 -3.25
N TRP A 40 -6.37 -7.79 -1.94
CA TRP A 40 -7.51 -7.39 -1.11
C TRP A 40 -7.50 -5.89 -0.85
N MET A 41 -8.66 -5.26 -0.94
CA MET A 41 -8.83 -3.82 -0.68
C MET A 41 -10.30 -3.48 -0.47
N ASN A 42 -10.55 -2.26 0.01
CA ASN A 42 -11.91 -1.75 0.12
C ASN A 42 -12.44 -1.23 -1.22
N GLY A 43 -13.73 -0.86 -1.26
CA GLY A 43 -14.38 -0.38 -2.49
C GLY A 43 -13.81 0.92 -3.02
N TYR A 44 -13.37 1.83 -2.14
CA TYR A 44 -12.75 3.08 -2.54
C TYR A 44 -11.45 2.81 -3.32
N SER A 45 -10.57 1.97 -2.76
CA SER A 45 -9.29 1.65 -3.38
C SER A 45 -9.45 0.89 -4.69
N ALA A 46 -10.48 0.05 -4.79
CA ALA A 46 -10.73 -0.75 -5.98
C ALA A 46 -10.97 0.10 -7.24
N ARG A 47 -11.43 1.32 -7.08
CA ARG A 47 -11.72 2.20 -8.22
C ARG A 47 -10.49 2.52 -9.05
N GLN A 48 -9.31 2.64 -8.44
CA GLN A 48 -8.09 2.91 -9.21
C GLN A 48 -7.56 1.67 -9.93
N PHE A 49 -8.08 0.48 -9.61
CA PHE A 49 -7.71 -0.80 -10.24
C PHE A 49 -8.82 -1.32 -11.15
N ALA A 50 -9.70 -0.45 -11.67
CA ALA A 50 -10.87 -0.87 -12.42
C ALA A 50 -10.54 -1.70 -13.67
N ASP A 51 -9.39 -1.46 -14.30
CA ASP A 51 -8.90 -2.22 -15.46
C ASP A 51 -8.32 -3.59 -15.09
N ALA A 52 -8.17 -3.88 -13.81
CA ALA A 52 -7.67 -5.16 -13.30
C ALA A 52 -8.61 -5.74 -12.23
N SER A 53 -9.91 -5.50 -12.36
CA SER A 53 -10.90 -5.87 -11.34
C SER A 53 -10.96 -7.38 -11.06
N ASP A 54 -10.60 -8.21 -12.02
CA ASP A 54 -10.51 -9.66 -11.87
C ASP A 54 -9.37 -10.12 -10.94
N ARG A 55 -8.43 -9.21 -10.65
CA ARG A 55 -7.29 -9.47 -9.76
C ARG A 55 -7.58 -9.10 -8.31
N LEU A 56 -8.75 -8.54 -8.01
CA LEU A 56 -9.07 -7.96 -6.72
C LEU A 56 -10.04 -8.83 -5.92
N GLN A 57 -9.88 -8.77 -4.60
CA GLN A 57 -10.89 -9.21 -3.64
C GLN A 57 -11.37 -7.97 -2.90
N VAL A 58 -12.55 -7.46 -3.24
CA VAL A 58 -13.08 -6.22 -2.69
C VAL A 58 -13.96 -6.53 -1.49
N ASP A 59 -13.59 -5.95 -0.34
CA ASP A 59 -14.30 -6.15 0.92
C ASP A 59 -13.99 -4.96 1.82
N ASP A 60 -15.01 -4.20 2.20
CA ASP A 60 -14.80 -3.02 3.07
C ASP A 60 -14.29 -3.40 4.47
N ALA A 61 -14.48 -4.67 4.87
CA ALA A 61 -13.91 -5.23 6.10
C ALA A 61 -12.66 -6.07 5.84
N PHE A 62 -11.89 -5.76 4.78
CA PHE A 62 -10.80 -6.62 4.31
C PHE A 62 -9.70 -6.83 5.36
N LEU A 63 -9.41 -5.84 6.21
CA LEU A 63 -8.38 -5.97 7.23
C LEU A 63 -8.77 -6.98 8.33
N GLN A 64 -10.07 -7.14 8.59
CA GLN A 64 -10.57 -8.11 9.55
C GLN A 64 -10.68 -9.51 8.96
N ASN A 65 -10.89 -9.61 7.64
CA ASN A 65 -11.15 -10.86 6.96
C ASN A 65 -9.92 -11.48 6.29
N ALA A 66 -8.87 -10.68 6.04
CA ALA A 66 -7.65 -11.16 5.41
C ALA A 66 -6.87 -12.06 6.36
N GLY A 67 -6.46 -13.22 5.88
CA GLY A 67 -5.70 -14.19 6.64
C GLY A 67 -4.19 -14.09 6.42
N SER A 68 -3.49 -15.12 6.85
CA SER A 68 -2.04 -15.23 6.70
C SER A 68 -1.65 -15.26 5.22
N GLY A 69 -0.61 -14.50 4.87
CA GLY A 69 -0.07 -14.44 3.52
C GLY A 69 -0.90 -13.63 2.51
N VAL A 70 -2.02 -13.07 2.93
CA VAL A 70 -2.92 -12.31 2.05
C VAL A 70 -2.36 -10.91 1.81
N TRP A 71 -2.36 -10.48 0.54
CA TRP A 71 -1.92 -9.14 0.15
C TRP A 71 -3.07 -8.13 0.32
N CYS A 72 -2.81 -7.05 1.04
CA CYS A 72 -3.79 -6.00 1.32
C CYS A 72 -3.24 -4.64 0.88
N PHE A 73 -3.95 -3.98 -0.05
CA PHE A 73 -3.64 -2.61 -0.46
C PHE A 73 -4.40 -1.65 0.44
N VAL A 74 -3.70 -0.81 1.19
CA VAL A 74 -4.27 0.01 2.25
C VAL A 74 -4.06 1.49 1.95
N GLU A 75 -5.16 2.24 1.99
CA GLU A 75 -5.14 3.70 1.82
C GLU A 75 -5.76 4.41 3.03
N GLU A 76 -5.70 3.78 4.18
CA GLU A 76 -6.22 4.34 5.43
C GLU A 76 -5.29 4.00 6.59
N ALA A 77 -5.45 4.66 7.73
CA ALA A 77 -4.67 4.33 8.92
C ALA A 77 -4.96 2.91 9.37
N LEU A 78 -3.92 2.15 9.70
CA LEU A 78 -4.08 0.79 10.22
C LEU A 78 -4.54 0.84 11.67
N PRO A 79 -5.63 0.10 12.03
CA PRO A 79 -5.99 -0.04 13.43
C PRO A 79 -4.85 -0.72 14.22
N PRO A 80 -4.57 -0.29 15.44
CA PRO A 80 -3.48 -0.89 16.22
C PRO A 80 -3.57 -2.40 16.39
N GLU A 81 -4.78 -2.93 16.50
CA GLU A 81 -5.04 -4.36 16.69
C GLU A 81 -4.69 -5.24 15.47
N ILE A 82 -4.48 -4.64 14.31
CA ILE A 82 -4.11 -5.37 13.09
C ILE A 82 -2.62 -5.75 13.08
N TRP A 83 -1.77 -4.92 13.71
CA TRP A 83 -0.33 -5.06 13.60
C TRP A 83 0.24 -6.44 13.97
N PRO A 84 -0.27 -7.16 14.99
CA PRO A 84 0.26 -8.50 15.28
C PRO A 84 0.13 -9.49 14.12
N ALA A 85 -0.85 -9.30 13.23
CA ALA A 85 -1.08 -10.15 12.07
C ALA A 85 -0.31 -9.70 10.83
N VAL A 86 0.38 -8.56 10.87
CA VAL A 86 1.11 -8.02 9.71
C VAL A 86 2.47 -8.70 9.60
N GLU A 87 2.71 -9.36 8.47
CA GLU A 87 3.94 -10.09 8.18
C GLU A 87 4.99 -9.21 7.52
N SER A 88 4.55 -8.32 6.64
CA SER A 88 5.43 -7.39 5.92
C SER A 88 4.67 -6.13 5.53
N VAL A 89 5.41 -5.06 5.30
CA VAL A 89 4.87 -3.80 4.78
C VAL A 89 5.69 -3.40 3.56
N THR A 90 5.03 -3.27 2.42
CA THR A 90 5.61 -2.72 1.21
C THR A 90 5.19 -1.28 1.08
N VAL A 91 6.15 -0.37 0.99
CA VAL A 91 5.93 1.07 0.85
C VAL A 91 6.35 1.48 -0.55
N TYR A 92 5.44 2.11 -1.29
CA TYR A 92 5.78 2.80 -2.52
C TYR A 92 5.87 4.29 -2.21
N ARG A 93 7.05 4.89 -2.41
CA ARG A 93 7.28 6.30 -2.12
C ARG A 93 7.22 7.13 -3.39
N TRP A 94 6.40 8.20 -3.33
CA TRP A 94 6.21 9.11 -4.46
C TRP A 94 7.40 10.04 -4.72
N HIS A 95 8.26 10.29 -3.70
CA HIS A 95 9.30 11.31 -3.73
C HIS A 95 8.73 12.71 -3.95
N ARG A 96 7.60 12.95 -3.31
CA ARG A 96 6.89 14.20 -3.32
C ARG A 96 6.40 14.50 -1.91
N ARG A 97 6.13 15.78 -1.66
CA ARG A 97 5.47 16.21 -0.44
C ARG A 97 4.09 16.72 -0.82
N TYR A 98 3.06 16.08 -0.32
CA TYR A 98 1.68 16.46 -0.54
C TYR A 98 1.04 16.91 0.77
N PRO A 99 -0.03 17.75 0.74
CA PRO A 99 -0.85 17.92 1.94
C PRO A 99 -1.37 16.56 2.44
N ALA A 100 -1.31 16.33 3.75
CA ALA A 100 -1.75 15.08 4.35
C ALA A 100 -2.46 15.32 5.68
N GLU A 101 -3.59 14.65 5.88
CA GLU A 101 -4.31 14.59 7.15
C GLU A 101 -4.12 13.24 7.82
N VAL A 102 -3.82 12.20 7.03
CA VAL A 102 -3.54 10.86 7.51
C VAL A 102 -2.12 10.50 7.14
N THR A 103 -1.33 10.08 8.13
CA THR A 103 0.03 9.62 7.94
C THR A 103 0.17 8.19 8.42
N PHE A 104 1.17 7.49 7.87
CA PHE A 104 1.49 6.12 8.23
C PHE A 104 2.66 6.10 9.22
N ALA A 105 2.56 5.26 10.26
CA ALA A 105 3.66 5.05 11.19
C ALA A 105 3.71 3.58 11.60
N PHE A 106 4.92 3.04 11.73
CA PHE A 106 5.11 1.72 12.32
C PHE A 106 4.83 1.80 13.83
N PRO A 107 4.30 0.72 14.43
CA PRO A 107 3.91 0.76 15.86
C PRO A 107 5.09 0.77 16.82
N ASP A 108 6.27 0.34 16.36
CA ASP A 108 7.48 0.26 17.16
C ASP A 108 8.71 0.24 16.23
N ASN A 109 9.89 0.04 16.80
CA ASN A 109 11.15 0.02 16.06
C ASN A 109 11.63 -1.39 15.68
N ALA A 110 10.78 -2.39 15.76
CA ALA A 110 11.11 -3.76 15.38
C ALA A 110 11.14 -3.97 13.86
N TRP A 111 10.59 -3.04 13.10
CA TRP A 111 10.48 -3.12 11.64
C TRP A 111 11.75 -2.58 10.99
N SER A 112 12.32 -3.37 10.09
CA SER A 112 13.56 -3.00 9.39
C SER A 112 13.42 -3.16 7.89
N LEU A 113 14.11 -2.30 7.15
CA LEU A 113 14.14 -2.32 5.69
C LEU A 113 14.87 -3.58 5.21
N GLN A 114 14.18 -4.40 4.41
CA GLN A 114 14.71 -5.64 3.85
C GLN A 114 15.15 -5.45 2.41
N GLU A 115 14.45 -4.60 1.65
CA GLU A 115 14.65 -4.42 0.22
C GLU A 115 14.24 -3.01 -0.18
N SER A 116 14.99 -2.42 -1.11
CA SER A 116 14.68 -1.12 -1.68
C SER A 116 15.04 -1.11 -3.17
N ARG A 117 14.14 -0.61 -4.00
CA ARG A 117 14.34 -0.56 -5.45
C ARG A 117 13.65 0.66 -6.04
N ASP A 118 14.37 1.42 -6.84
CA ASP A 118 13.82 2.55 -7.60
C ASP A 118 13.35 2.08 -8.98
N PHE A 119 12.28 2.68 -9.48
CA PHE A 119 11.85 2.49 -10.85
C PHE A 119 11.17 3.76 -11.37
N PRO A 120 11.16 3.98 -12.70
CA PRO A 120 10.47 5.14 -13.26
C PRO A 120 8.97 4.97 -13.15
N GLY A 121 8.28 6.03 -12.67
CA GLY A 121 6.83 6.08 -12.66
C GLY A 121 6.27 6.47 -14.03
N TYR A 122 4.97 6.35 -14.19
CA TYR A 122 4.26 6.84 -15.37
C TYR A 122 4.02 8.35 -15.28
N SER A 123 3.41 8.78 -14.19
CA SER A 123 3.13 10.20 -13.90
C SER A 123 4.08 10.79 -12.85
N HIS A 124 5.00 10.00 -12.33
CA HIS A 124 6.03 10.40 -11.39
C HIS A 124 7.39 10.04 -11.97
N GLU A 125 8.36 10.92 -11.80
CA GLU A 125 9.70 10.71 -12.35
C GLU A 125 10.35 9.44 -11.79
N ARG A 126 10.25 9.25 -10.46
CA ARG A 126 10.83 8.11 -9.76
C ARG A 126 9.91 7.66 -8.62
N ILE A 127 9.78 6.35 -8.48
CA ILE A 127 9.08 5.71 -7.37
C ILE A 127 10.05 4.76 -6.70
N THR A 128 10.09 4.72 -5.37
CA THR A 128 10.89 3.76 -4.63
C THR A 128 9.98 2.75 -3.94
N LYS A 129 10.23 1.47 -4.20
CA LYS A 129 9.57 0.37 -3.50
C LYS A 129 10.47 -0.06 -2.35
N GLU A 130 9.95 -0.03 -1.13
CA GLU A 130 10.64 -0.46 0.08
C GLU A 130 9.85 -1.59 0.73
N VAL A 131 10.52 -2.64 1.16
CA VAL A 131 9.89 -3.76 1.87
C VAL A 131 10.44 -3.82 3.28
N TYR A 132 9.54 -3.82 4.26
CA TYR A 132 9.86 -3.90 5.69
C TYR A 132 9.33 -5.18 6.29
N ALA A 133 10.07 -5.73 7.25
CA ALA A 133 9.64 -6.87 8.06
C ALA A 133 10.24 -6.76 9.47
N ARG A 134 9.69 -7.53 10.38
CA ARG A 134 10.22 -7.63 11.74
C ARG A 134 11.42 -8.57 11.82
#